data_8070e2f5311e1c5ae5ce9662c104df84
#
_entry.id   8070e2f5311e1c5ae5ce9662c104df84
#
_cell.length_a   1.000
_cell.length_b   1.000
_cell.length_c   1.000
_cell.angle_alpha   90.00
_cell.angle_beta   90.00
_cell.angle_gamma   90.00
#
_symmetry.space_group_name_H-M   'P 1'
#
loop_
_entity.id
_entity.type
_entity.pdbx_description
1 polymer ?
#
loop_
_entity_poly.entity_id
_entity_poly.type
_entity_poly.pdbx_seq_one_letter_code
_entity_poly.pdbx_strand_id
1 'polypeptide(L)'
;MFKLIRRVISLILAVVIIIPTYALFVTWNAAKNPGVNTSADAIVVAGAAQLNGAPGDVLLARLEEAKRIYGEKYAPLIITVGAGAPGDRTTEAAAGRYWLVRNGVPKSKVLSIPVGRDTLTQTKSYITEMKKRNVNKVIIATDAYHCNRAITMAKDFGAEATCSPSQSGPNTLENSRYRYLIREAGAYLAYITLGRRGIHISDHLTNGSLVRYVHDLVN
;
A
#
# COMPACT_ATOMS: atom_id res chain seq x y z
N MET A 1 -44.43 -11.10 -13.24
CA MET A 1 -43.72 -9.83 -13.21
C MET A 1 -43.21 -9.51 -11.78
N PHE A 2 -44.05 -9.37 -10.78
CA PHE A 2 -43.68 -9.06 -9.37
C PHE A 2 -42.61 -10.00 -8.76
N LYS A 3 -42.72 -11.31 -8.96
CA LYS A 3 -41.75 -12.29 -8.45
C LYS A 3 -40.36 -12.11 -9.05
N LEU A 4 -40.26 -11.76 -10.33
CA LEU A 4 -38.99 -11.51 -11.00
C LEU A 4 -38.34 -10.22 -10.50
N ILE A 5 -39.11 -9.14 -10.40
CA ILE A 5 -38.63 -7.85 -9.86
C ILE A 5 -38.10 -8.03 -8.43
N ARG A 6 -38.85 -8.73 -7.56
CA ARG A 6 -38.39 -9.02 -6.19
C ARG A 6 -37.08 -9.80 -6.16
N ARG A 7 -36.92 -10.82 -7.05
CA ARG A 7 -35.66 -11.57 -7.15
C ARG A 7 -34.49 -10.71 -7.60
N VAL A 8 -34.71 -9.85 -8.61
CA VAL A 8 -33.66 -8.93 -9.09
C VAL A 8 -33.27 -7.93 -8.00
N ILE A 9 -34.23 -7.34 -7.30
CA ILE A 9 -33.95 -6.43 -6.18
C ILE A 9 -33.19 -7.15 -5.06
N SER A 10 -33.61 -8.37 -4.69
CA SER A 10 -32.91 -9.15 -3.67
C SER A 10 -31.46 -9.50 -4.09
N LEU A 11 -31.24 -9.79 -5.35
CA LEU A 11 -29.89 -10.05 -5.89
C LEU A 11 -29.00 -8.80 -5.84
N ILE A 12 -29.55 -7.66 -6.24
CA ILE A 12 -28.83 -6.37 -6.17
C ILE A 12 -28.48 -6.04 -4.73
N LEU A 13 -29.44 -6.15 -3.79
CA LEU A 13 -29.20 -5.91 -2.38
C LEU A 13 -28.12 -6.87 -1.81
N ALA A 14 -28.17 -8.15 -2.19
CA ALA A 14 -27.17 -9.12 -1.78
C ALA A 14 -25.76 -8.72 -2.27
N VAL A 15 -25.63 -8.31 -3.52
CA VAL A 15 -24.36 -7.85 -4.10
C VAL A 15 -23.86 -6.60 -3.39
N VAL A 16 -24.73 -5.62 -3.14
CA VAL A 16 -24.40 -4.35 -2.46
C VAL A 16 -23.96 -4.56 -1.01
N ILE A 17 -24.47 -5.59 -0.35
CA ILE A 17 -24.09 -5.91 1.04
C ILE A 17 -22.90 -6.87 1.09
N ILE A 18 -22.93 -7.96 0.35
CA ILE A 18 -21.92 -9.03 0.45
C ILE A 18 -20.53 -8.56 -0.01
N ILE A 19 -20.47 -7.81 -1.12
CA ILE A 19 -19.17 -7.41 -1.68
C ILE A 19 -18.42 -6.45 -0.75
N PRO A 20 -19.01 -5.36 -0.23
CA PRO A 20 -18.34 -4.50 0.74
C PRO A 20 -18.00 -5.21 2.06
N THR A 21 -18.92 -6.07 2.55
CA THR A 21 -18.66 -6.85 3.77
C THR A 21 -17.48 -7.80 3.59
N TYR A 22 -17.39 -8.48 2.46
CA TYR A 22 -16.24 -9.30 2.12
C TYR A 22 -14.94 -8.48 2.08
N ALA A 23 -14.96 -7.32 1.44
CA ALA A 23 -13.76 -6.46 1.38
C ALA A 23 -13.32 -5.95 2.76
N LEU A 24 -14.28 -5.56 3.60
CA LEU A 24 -14.00 -5.20 4.99
C LEU A 24 -13.40 -6.37 5.77
N PHE A 25 -13.99 -7.55 5.61
CA PHE A 25 -13.52 -8.77 6.30
C PHE A 25 -12.09 -9.14 5.89
N VAL A 26 -11.78 -9.22 4.59
CA VAL A 26 -10.44 -9.60 4.12
C VAL A 26 -9.39 -8.56 4.49
N THR A 27 -9.74 -7.27 4.46
CA THR A 27 -8.85 -6.18 4.87
C THR A 27 -8.57 -6.23 6.37
N TRP A 28 -9.58 -6.42 7.18
CA TRP A 28 -9.44 -6.55 8.63
C TRP A 28 -8.69 -7.83 9.02
N ASN A 29 -9.01 -8.96 8.37
CA ASN A 29 -8.35 -10.22 8.63
C ASN A 29 -6.85 -10.18 8.29
N ALA A 30 -6.48 -9.58 7.15
CA ALA A 30 -5.09 -9.42 6.77
C ALA A 30 -4.32 -8.48 7.74
N ALA A 31 -4.99 -7.50 8.31
CA ALA A 31 -4.38 -6.61 9.31
C ALA A 31 -4.12 -7.34 10.64
N LYS A 32 -5.03 -8.23 11.06
CA LYS A 32 -4.87 -9.02 12.29
C LYS A 32 -3.95 -10.23 12.13
N ASN A 33 -3.91 -10.80 10.93
CA ASN A 33 -3.16 -12.00 10.61
C ASN A 33 -2.25 -11.72 9.40
N PRO A 34 -1.22 -10.86 9.54
CA PRO A 34 -0.38 -10.44 8.40
C PRO A 34 0.47 -11.58 7.82
N GLY A 35 0.38 -12.76 8.39
CA GLY A 35 1.20 -13.92 8.07
C GLY A 35 2.49 -13.94 8.88
N VAL A 36 3.18 -15.08 8.83
CA VAL A 36 4.51 -15.20 9.43
C VAL A 36 5.53 -14.67 8.42
N ASN A 37 6.37 -13.75 8.86
CA ASN A 37 7.51 -13.34 8.06
C ASN A 37 8.44 -14.54 7.85
N THR A 38 8.59 -14.94 6.61
CA THR A 38 9.58 -15.94 6.18
C THR A 38 10.67 -15.21 5.43
N SER A 39 11.85 -15.82 5.31
CA SER A 39 12.96 -15.25 4.52
C SER A 39 12.49 -14.81 3.14
N ALA A 40 12.88 -13.61 2.74
CA ALA A 40 12.55 -12.99 1.46
C ALA A 40 13.81 -12.39 0.81
N ASP A 41 13.70 -12.01 -0.46
CA ASP A 41 14.81 -11.42 -1.20
C ASP A 41 14.96 -9.92 -0.89
N ALA A 42 13.84 -9.25 -0.60
CA ALA A 42 13.83 -7.83 -0.27
C ALA A 42 12.69 -7.44 0.67
N ILE A 43 12.89 -6.32 1.38
CA ILE A 43 11.86 -5.59 2.11
C ILE A 43 11.47 -4.39 1.26
N VAL A 44 10.19 -4.20 0.98
CA VAL A 44 9.67 -3.03 0.27
C VAL A 44 8.99 -2.10 1.27
N VAL A 45 9.47 -0.87 1.39
CA VAL A 45 8.82 0.17 2.18
C VAL A 45 7.85 0.92 1.29
N ALA A 46 6.55 0.76 1.53
CA ALA A 46 5.53 1.51 0.80
C ALA A 46 5.64 3.01 1.13
N GLY A 47 5.64 3.84 0.09
CA GLY A 47 5.78 5.29 0.22
C GLY A 47 4.63 5.92 0.99
N ALA A 48 4.93 7.01 1.66
CA ALA A 48 3.99 7.90 2.33
C ALA A 48 4.61 9.30 2.46
N ALA A 49 3.78 10.27 2.86
CA ALA A 49 4.18 11.68 2.89
C ALA A 49 5.53 11.92 3.59
N GLN A 50 6.31 12.81 2.99
CA GLN A 50 7.54 13.38 3.54
C GLN A 50 7.46 14.90 3.48
N LEU A 51 8.22 15.60 4.30
CA LEU A 51 8.33 17.04 4.29
C LEU A 51 9.81 17.44 4.20
N ASN A 52 10.21 18.00 3.06
CA ASN A 52 11.59 18.47 2.82
C ASN A 52 12.68 17.41 3.11
N GLY A 53 12.39 16.13 2.86
CA GLY A 53 13.32 15.02 3.09
C GLY A 53 13.21 14.37 4.48
N ALA A 54 12.39 14.92 5.37
CA ALA A 54 12.04 14.26 6.63
C ALA A 54 10.82 13.35 6.42
N PRO A 55 10.88 12.05 6.77
CA PRO A 55 9.71 11.19 6.75
C PRO A 55 8.61 11.74 7.68
N GLY A 56 7.38 11.82 7.19
CA GLY A 56 6.21 12.02 8.06
C GLY A 56 5.93 10.78 8.91
N ASP A 57 5.08 10.89 9.92
CA ASP A 57 4.86 9.85 10.94
C ASP A 57 4.52 8.48 10.36
N VAL A 58 3.73 8.43 9.29
CA VAL A 58 3.36 7.18 8.60
C VAL A 58 4.57 6.56 7.91
N LEU A 59 5.33 7.35 7.15
CA LEU A 59 6.53 6.86 6.48
C LEU A 59 7.59 6.43 7.49
N LEU A 60 7.77 7.20 8.57
CA LEU A 60 8.69 6.88 9.64
C LEU A 60 8.38 5.51 10.27
N ALA A 61 7.14 5.26 10.63
CA ALA A 61 6.71 3.99 11.19
C ALA A 61 7.00 2.78 10.26
N ARG A 62 6.79 2.95 8.97
CA ARG A 62 7.12 1.93 7.96
C ARG A 62 8.63 1.69 7.84
N LEU A 63 9.42 2.76 7.93
CA LEU A 63 10.89 2.68 7.89
C LEU A 63 11.46 2.00 9.14
N GLU A 64 10.90 2.29 10.31
CA GLU A 64 11.24 1.63 11.57
C GLU A 64 10.97 0.12 11.48
N GLU A 65 9.81 -0.27 10.98
CA GLU A 65 9.47 -1.66 10.77
C GLU A 65 10.41 -2.34 9.77
N ALA A 66 10.68 -1.70 8.63
CA ALA A 66 11.62 -2.22 7.64
C ALA A 66 13.04 -2.40 8.23
N LYS A 67 13.50 -1.44 9.02
CA LYS A 67 14.79 -1.54 9.73
C LYS A 67 14.80 -2.70 10.73
N ARG A 68 13.69 -2.89 11.49
CA ARG A 68 13.54 -3.96 12.45
C ARG A 68 13.70 -5.33 11.79
N ILE A 69 12.87 -5.62 10.76
CA ILE A 69 12.89 -6.91 10.06
C ILE A 69 14.18 -7.12 9.24
N TYR A 70 14.84 -6.04 8.78
CA TYR A 70 16.18 -6.12 8.19
C TYR A 70 17.22 -6.54 9.24
N GLY A 71 17.17 -5.97 10.45
CA GLY A 71 18.04 -6.33 11.56
C GLY A 71 17.87 -7.79 12.00
N GLU A 72 16.67 -8.32 11.89
CA GLU A 72 16.32 -9.74 12.13
C GLU A 72 16.70 -10.65 10.94
N LYS A 73 17.33 -10.10 9.89
CA LYS A 73 17.84 -10.82 8.72
C LYS A 73 16.77 -11.53 7.89
N TYR A 74 15.54 -11.03 7.88
CA TYR A 74 14.48 -11.57 7.03
C TYR A 74 14.73 -11.32 5.53
N ALA A 75 15.47 -10.27 5.18
CA ALA A 75 15.89 -10.03 3.80
C ALA A 75 17.20 -9.21 3.72
N PRO A 76 18.02 -9.40 2.68
CA PRO A 76 19.32 -8.74 2.53
C PRO A 76 19.26 -7.33 1.92
N LEU A 77 18.08 -6.89 1.44
CA LEU A 77 17.89 -5.65 0.69
C LEU A 77 16.63 -4.93 1.19
N ILE A 78 16.70 -3.60 1.30
CA ILE A 78 15.53 -2.74 1.51
C ILE A 78 15.30 -1.92 0.24
N ILE A 79 14.06 -1.86 -0.23
CA ILE A 79 13.61 -1.05 -1.37
C ILE A 79 12.65 0.01 -0.84
N THR A 80 13.01 1.30 -0.95
CA THR A 80 12.11 2.40 -0.66
C THR A 80 11.46 2.88 -1.96
N VAL A 81 10.14 3.08 -1.97
CA VAL A 81 9.40 3.50 -3.17
C VAL A 81 8.61 4.77 -2.91
N GLY A 82 8.30 5.50 -3.98
CA GLY A 82 7.44 6.66 -3.95
C GLY A 82 8.09 7.91 -4.53
N ALA A 83 7.31 8.62 -5.34
CA ALA A 83 7.68 9.93 -5.89
C ALA A 83 7.48 11.05 -4.85
N GLY A 84 7.82 12.27 -5.21
CA GLY A 84 7.45 13.46 -4.44
C GLY A 84 6.08 14.00 -4.86
N ALA A 85 5.46 14.82 -4.04
CA ALA A 85 4.35 15.66 -4.44
C ALA A 85 4.83 16.77 -5.39
N PRO A 86 3.93 17.37 -6.20
CA PRO A 86 4.29 18.52 -7.02
C PRO A 86 4.91 19.64 -6.16
N GLY A 87 6.09 20.10 -6.51
CA GLY A 87 6.83 21.13 -5.77
C GLY A 87 7.76 20.60 -4.67
N ASP A 88 7.75 19.32 -4.37
CA ASP A 88 8.69 18.72 -3.42
C ASP A 88 10.12 18.76 -3.96
N ARG A 89 11.06 19.06 -3.06
CA ARG A 89 12.50 19.05 -3.37
C ARG A 89 13.09 17.64 -3.45
N THR A 90 12.39 16.66 -2.92
CA THR A 90 12.84 15.26 -2.86
C THR A 90 11.64 14.31 -2.93
N THR A 91 11.91 13.02 -2.99
CA THR A 91 10.89 11.97 -3.09
C THR A 91 10.74 11.20 -1.79
N GLU A 92 9.59 10.55 -1.60
CA GLU A 92 9.35 9.63 -0.48
C GLU A 92 10.43 8.55 -0.41
N ALA A 93 10.77 7.97 -1.57
CA ALA A 93 11.81 6.96 -1.67
C ALA A 93 13.19 7.48 -1.25
N ALA A 94 13.57 8.70 -1.66
CA ALA A 94 14.85 9.30 -1.31
C ALA A 94 14.91 9.66 0.18
N ALA A 95 13.83 10.22 0.73
CA ALA A 95 13.71 10.52 2.16
C ALA A 95 13.83 9.25 3.00
N GLY A 96 13.13 8.17 2.60
CA GLY A 96 13.21 6.87 3.26
C GLY A 96 14.62 6.27 3.22
N ARG A 97 15.28 6.29 2.05
CA ARG A 97 16.67 5.84 1.93
C ARG A 97 17.62 6.63 2.81
N TYR A 98 17.50 7.95 2.81
CA TYR A 98 18.33 8.81 3.64
C TYR A 98 18.16 8.48 5.13
N TRP A 99 16.93 8.33 5.59
CA TRP A 99 16.64 7.96 6.97
C TRP A 99 17.25 6.61 7.34
N LEU A 100 17.04 5.55 6.53
CA LEU A 100 17.57 4.21 6.78
C LEU A 100 19.09 4.21 6.91
N VAL A 101 19.79 4.91 5.99
CA VAL A 101 21.26 4.98 6.01
C VAL A 101 21.75 5.71 7.25
N ARG A 102 21.12 6.81 7.64
CA ARG A 102 21.46 7.53 8.89
C ARG A 102 21.19 6.71 10.14
N ASN A 103 20.29 5.75 10.07
CA ASN A 103 19.93 4.86 11.18
C ASN A 103 20.64 3.49 11.12
N GLY A 104 21.77 3.39 10.40
CA GLY A 104 22.68 2.26 10.47
C GLY A 104 22.48 1.17 9.42
N VAL A 105 21.57 1.34 8.45
CA VAL A 105 21.47 0.40 7.32
C VAL A 105 22.55 0.76 6.29
N PRO A 106 23.41 -0.19 5.86
CA PRO A 106 24.45 0.11 4.88
C PRO A 106 23.85 0.66 3.57
N LYS A 107 24.45 1.72 3.03
CA LYS A 107 24.01 2.41 1.80
C LYS A 107 23.84 1.45 0.60
N SER A 108 24.68 0.42 0.52
CA SER A 108 24.64 -0.63 -0.53
C SER A 108 23.44 -1.59 -0.37
N LYS A 109 22.77 -1.57 0.78
CA LYS A 109 21.62 -2.42 1.11
C LYS A 109 20.28 -1.68 1.01
N VAL A 110 20.29 -0.43 0.54
CA VAL A 110 19.05 0.35 0.34
C VAL A 110 18.96 0.83 -1.10
N LEU A 111 17.96 0.33 -1.81
CA LEU A 111 17.60 0.78 -3.15
C LEU A 111 16.45 1.78 -3.05
N SER A 112 16.58 2.94 -3.71
CA SER A 112 15.53 3.96 -3.78
C SER A 112 14.93 3.98 -5.18
N ILE A 113 13.60 3.87 -5.28
CA ILE A 113 12.84 3.94 -6.53
C ILE A 113 11.90 5.14 -6.45
N PRO A 114 12.31 6.32 -6.97
CA PRO A 114 11.59 7.57 -6.83
C PRO A 114 10.41 7.69 -7.82
N VAL A 115 9.60 6.63 -7.93
CA VAL A 115 8.52 6.50 -8.92
C VAL A 115 7.24 6.03 -8.22
N GLY A 116 6.10 6.58 -8.69
CA GLY A 116 4.76 6.23 -8.23
C GLY A 116 4.25 7.17 -7.14
N ARG A 117 3.07 7.76 -7.39
CA ARG A 117 2.37 8.65 -6.45
C ARG A 117 1.20 7.97 -5.74
N ASP A 118 0.87 6.76 -6.13
CA ASP A 118 -0.16 5.91 -5.55
C ASP A 118 0.33 4.47 -5.46
N THR A 119 -0.39 3.65 -4.73
CA THR A 119 -0.01 2.26 -4.44
C THR A 119 0.18 1.44 -5.71
N LEU A 120 -0.66 1.60 -6.73
CA LEU A 120 -0.57 0.82 -7.97
C LEU A 120 0.68 1.17 -8.77
N THR A 121 0.98 2.46 -8.92
CA THR A 121 2.17 2.91 -9.64
C THR A 121 3.46 2.59 -8.89
N GLN A 122 3.47 2.71 -7.57
CA GLN A 122 4.57 2.26 -6.72
C GLN A 122 4.80 0.76 -6.88
N THR A 123 3.73 -0.06 -6.83
CA THR A 123 3.83 -1.51 -6.99
C THR A 123 4.43 -1.88 -8.34
N LYS A 124 3.93 -1.31 -9.43
CA LYS A 124 4.49 -1.54 -10.77
C LYS A 124 5.97 -1.18 -10.85
N SER A 125 6.38 -0.08 -10.21
CA SER A 125 7.75 0.41 -10.27
C SER A 125 8.73 -0.54 -9.56
N TYR A 126 8.42 -0.96 -8.33
CA TYR A 126 9.33 -1.86 -7.62
C TYR A 126 9.31 -3.29 -8.21
N ILE A 127 8.17 -3.80 -8.68
CA ILE A 127 8.12 -5.10 -9.38
C ILE A 127 8.98 -5.08 -10.64
N THR A 128 8.94 -3.99 -11.42
CA THR A 128 9.79 -3.84 -12.61
C THR A 128 11.27 -3.90 -12.25
N GLU A 129 11.68 -3.25 -11.16
CA GLU A 129 13.07 -3.25 -10.72
C GLU A 129 13.48 -4.60 -10.10
N MET A 130 12.58 -5.26 -9.38
CA MET A 130 12.78 -6.61 -8.84
C MET A 130 13.08 -7.62 -9.95
N LYS A 131 12.29 -7.62 -11.03
CA LYS A 131 12.49 -8.51 -12.19
C LYS A 131 13.87 -8.37 -12.81
N LYS A 132 14.42 -7.16 -12.89
CA LYS A 132 15.79 -6.90 -13.38
C LYS A 132 16.87 -7.50 -12.47
N ARG A 133 16.55 -7.73 -11.20
CA ARG A 133 17.50 -8.19 -10.17
C ARG A 133 17.28 -9.64 -9.76
N ASN A 134 16.36 -10.37 -10.42
CA ASN A 134 15.93 -11.71 -10.04
C ASN A 134 15.43 -11.79 -8.59
N VAL A 135 14.77 -10.74 -8.11
CA VAL A 135 14.08 -10.68 -6.81
C VAL A 135 12.64 -11.09 -7.01
N ASN A 136 12.18 -12.14 -6.34
CA ASN A 136 10.84 -12.70 -6.53
C ASN A 136 9.98 -12.60 -5.28
N LYS A 137 10.58 -12.65 -4.09
CA LYS A 137 9.89 -12.70 -2.82
C LYS A 137 10.15 -11.45 -1.99
N VAL A 138 9.08 -10.82 -1.52
CA VAL A 138 9.16 -9.57 -0.75
C VAL A 138 8.35 -9.59 0.53
N ILE A 139 8.85 -8.85 1.52
CA ILE A 139 8.09 -8.45 2.69
C ILE A 139 7.75 -6.97 2.52
N ILE A 140 6.48 -6.61 2.52
CA ILE A 140 6.05 -5.22 2.38
C ILE A 140 5.87 -4.62 3.78
N ALA A 141 6.72 -3.64 4.12
CA ALA A 141 6.58 -2.85 5.34
C ALA A 141 5.59 -1.70 5.07
N THR A 142 4.42 -1.75 5.70
CA THR A 142 3.33 -0.79 5.50
C THR A 142 2.37 -0.77 6.70
N ASP A 143 1.25 -0.05 6.58
CA ASP A 143 0.25 0.04 7.63
C ASP A 143 -0.61 -1.23 7.69
N ALA A 144 -1.17 -1.54 8.87
CA ALA A 144 -1.91 -2.77 9.10
C ALA A 144 -3.06 -2.99 8.08
N TYR A 145 -3.97 -2.03 7.93
CA TYR A 145 -5.08 -2.17 6.98
C TYR A 145 -4.68 -2.08 5.51
N HIS A 146 -3.50 -1.51 5.23
CA HIS A 146 -2.97 -1.44 3.87
C HIS A 146 -2.39 -2.77 3.37
N CYS A 147 -2.04 -3.70 4.26
CA CYS A 147 -1.43 -4.99 3.95
C CYS A 147 -2.18 -5.78 2.87
N ASN A 148 -3.50 -5.92 3.01
CA ASN A 148 -4.31 -6.71 2.06
C ASN A 148 -4.16 -6.20 0.62
N ARG A 149 -4.31 -4.90 0.41
CA ARG A 149 -4.22 -4.28 -0.91
C ARG A 149 -2.80 -4.34 -1.47
N ALA A 150 -1.79 -4.07 -0.66
CA ALA A 150 -0.40 -4.11 -1.06
C ALA A 150 0.04 -5.53 -1.50
N ILE A 151 -0.28 -6.55 -0.70
CA ILE A 151 -0.01 -7.96 -1.03
C ILE A 151 -0.74 -8.36 -2.32
N THR A 152 -2.02 -8.02 -2.44
CA THR A 152 -2.83 -8.37 -3.62
C THR A 152 -2.21 -7.79 -4.88
N MET A 153 -1.86 -6.50 -4.88
CA MET A 153 -1.21 -5.86 -6.03
C MET A 153 0.13 -6.51 -6.36
N ALA A 154 0.98 -6.77 -5.37
CA ALA A 154 2.27 -7.40 -5.59
C ALA A 154 2.14 -8.79 -6.24
N LYS A 155 1.21 -9.61 -5.75
CA LYS A 155 0.92 -10.95 -6.30
C LYS A 155 0.37 -10.88 -7.72
N ASP A 156 -0.53 -9.96 -8.01
CA ASP A 156 -1.09 -9.77 -9.36
C ASP A 156 0.00 -9.38 -10.39
N PHE A 157 1.09 -8.74 -9.96
CA PHE A 157 2.24 -8.43 -10.82
C PHE A 157 3.36 -9.48 -10.78
N GLY A 158 3.12 -10.61 -10.10
CA GLY A 158 3.96 -11.81 -10.15
C GLY A 158 5.01 -11.92 -9.04
N ALA A 159 4.92 -11.16 -7.95
CA ALA A 159 5.78 -11.35 -6.79
C ALA A 159 5.14 -12.29 -5.77
N GLU A 160 5.96 -13.06 -5.07
CA GLU A 160 5.58 -13.63 -3.79
C GLU A 160 5.65 -12.54 -2.72
N ALA A 161 4.54 -12.21 -2.09
CA ALA A 161 4.48 -11.11 -1.15
C ALA A 161 3.84 -11.50 0.18
N THR A 162 4.47 -11.05 1.26
CA THR A 162 3.93 -11.01 2.61
C THR A 162 3.95 -9.56 3.12
N CYS A 163 3.35 -9.31 4.28
CA CYS A 163 3.32 -7.98 4.89
C CYS A 163 3.90 -8.01 6.29
N SER A 164 4.65 -6.97 6.62
CA SER A 164 5.03 -6.66 8.00
C SER A 164 4.41 -5.31 8.36
N PRO A 165 3.30 -5.29 9.12
CA PRO A 165 2.64 -4.04 9.49
C PRO A 165 3.48 -3.27 10.50
N SER A 166 3.50 -1.94 10.36
CA SER A 166 4.16 -1.03 11.30
C SER A 166 3.70 -1.27 12.72
N GLN A 167 4.66 -1.38 13.64
CA GLN A 167 4.42 -1.61 15.08
C GLN A 167 4.27 -0.30 15.87
N SER A 168 4.59 0.82 15.25
CA SER A 168 4.50 2.17 15.81
C SER A 168 3.70 3.10 14.90
N GLY A 169 3.45 4.32 15.36
CA GLY A 169 2.84 5.38 14.56
C GLY A 169 1.31 5.36 14.54
N PRO A 170 0.70 6.24 13.70
CA PRO A 170 -0.74 6.50 13.74
C PRO A 170 -1.59 5.39 13.11
N ASN A 171 -1.00 4.55 12.26
CA ASN A 171 -1.71 3.55 11.46
C ASN A 171 -1.41 2.10 11.88
N THR A 172 -1.01 1.88 13.12
CA THR A 172 -0.98 0.53 13.72
C THR A 172 -2.41 -0.02 13.84
N LEU A 173 -2.56 -1.30 14.07
CA LEU A 173 -3.88 -1.91 14.26
C LEU A 173 -4.65 -1.27 15.44
N GLU A 174 -3.94 -0.92 16.51
CA GLU A 174 -4.50 -0.34 17.73
C GLU A 174 -4.87 1.14 17.57
N ASN A 175 -4.03 1.91 16.86
CA ASN A 175 -4.23 3.35 16.67
C ASN A 175 -5.13 3.68 15.49
N SER A 176 -5.33 2.74 14.55
CA SER A 176 -6.12 2.95 13.36
C SER A 176 -7.60 3.06 13.65
N ARG A 177 -8.22 4.13 13.15
CA ARG A 177 -9.66 4.30 13.20
C ARG A 177 -10.38 3.44 12.16
N TYR A 178 -11.63 3.05 12.41
CA TYR A 178 -12.49 2.31 11.47
C TYR A 178 -12.60 2.98 10.08
N ARG A 179 -12.47 4.30 10.01
CA ARG A 179 -12.45 5.06 8.74
C ARG A 179 -11.30 4.63 7.83
N TYR A 180 -10.15 4.28 8.42
CA TYR A 180 -9.01 3.78 7.65
C TYR A 180 -9.28 2.38 7.10
N LEU A 181 -9.88 1.49 7.89
CA LEU A 181 -10.34 0.18 7.42
C LEU A 181 -11.31 0.32 6.24
N ILE A 182 -12.34 1.18 6.36
CA ILE A 182 -13.33 1.42 5.28
C ILE A 182 -12.63 1.96 4.03
N ARG A 183 -11.71 2.92 4.18
CA ARG A 183 -10.93 3.46 3.05
C ARG A 183 -10.12 2.38 2.34
N GLU A 184 -9.38 1.56 3.07
CA GLU A 184 -8.55 0.51 2.47
C GLU A 184 -9.39 -0.61 1.86
N ALA A 185 -10.52 -0.99 2.48
CA ALA A 185 -11.47 -1.93 1.89
C ALA A 185 -12.10 -1.40 0.59
N GLY A 186 -12.47 -0.12 0.56
CA GLY A 186 -12.95 0.54 -0.66
C GLY A 186 -11.89 0.61 -1.76
N ALA A 187 -10.66 0.99 -1.41
CA ALA A 187 -9.54 1.03 -2.34
C ALA A 187 -9.16 -0.37 -2.86
N TYR A 188 -9.27 -1.39 -2.01
CA TYR A 188 -9.10 -2.79 -2.42
C TYR A 188 -10.18 -3.21 -3.42
N LEU A 189 -11.45 -2.90 -3.16
CA LEU A 189 -12.55 -3.17 -4.11
C LEU A 189 -12.33 -2.46 -5.45
N ALA A 190 -12.01 -1.18 -5.42
CA ALA A 190 -11.71 -0.41 -6.62
C ALA A 190 -10.59 -1.05 -7.44
N TYR A 191 -9.54 -1.53 -6.76
CA TYR A 191 -8.45 -2.22 -7.43
C TYR A 191 -8.87 -3.54 -8.07
N ILE A 192 -9.52 -4.45 -7.33
CA ILE A 192 -9.88 -5.78 -7.87
C ILE A 192 -10.96 -5.73 -8.95
N THR A 193 -11.81 -4.69 -8.94
CA THR A 193 -12.89 -4.52 -9.93
C THR A 193 -12.46 -3.71 -11.14
N LEU A 194 -11.76 -2.60 -10.95
CA LEU A 194 -11.39 -1.64 -11.98
C LEU A 194 -9.89 -1.68 -12.29
N GLY A 195 -9.04 -1.66 -11.26
CA GLY A 195 -7.59 -1.61 -11.41
C GLY A 195 -7.02 -2.79 -12.19
N ARG A 196 -7.50 -4.02 -11.92
CA ARG A 196 -7.14 -5.22 -12.68
C ARG A 196 -7.55 -5.17 -14.16
N ARG A 197 -8.52 -4.35 -14.51
CA ARG A 197 -8.99 -4.11 -15.89
C ARG A 197 -8.31 -2.93 -16.57
N GLY A 198 -7.28 -2.34 -15.93
CA GLY A 198 -6.53 -1.21 -16.46
C GLY A 198 -7.17 0.16 -16.21
N ILE A 199 -8.31 0.21 -15.48
CA ILE A 199 -8.94 1.47 -15.09
C ILE A 199 -8.27 1.92 -13.79
N HIS A 200 -7.42 2.95 -13.90
CA HIS A 200 -6.64 3.45 -12.77
C HIS A 200 -7.42 4.52 -12.01
N ILE A 201 -7.73 4.23 -10.75
CA ILE A 201 -8.26 5.21 -9.80
C ILE A 201 -7.12 5.55 -8.85
N SER A 202 -6.66 6.79 -8.89
CA SER A 202 -5.60 7.28 -7.99
C SER A 202 -6.08 7.31 -6.54
N ASP A 203 -5.20 6.93 -5.61
CA ASP A 203 -5.45 7.03 -4.16
C ASP A 203 -5.71 8.49 -3.70
N HIS A 204 -5.31 9.47 -4.50
CA HIS A 204 -5.57 10.90 -4.24
C HIS A 204 -7.02 11.32 -4.42
N LEU A 205 -7.83 10.55 -5.17
CA LEU A 205 -9.27 10.84 -5.34
C LEU A 205 -10.05 10.64 -4.03
N THR A 206 -9.55 9.84 -3.10
CA THR A 206 -10.20 9.57 -1.81
C THR A 206 -9.99 10.66 -0.76
N ASN A 207 -9.10 11.62 -1.02
CA ASN A 207 -8.74 12.70 -0.11
C ASN A 207 -9.48 14.04 -0.39
N GLY A 208 -10.73 13.99 -0.85
CA GLY A 208 -11.53 15.19 -1.14
C GLY A 208 -11.25 15.86 -2.48
N SER A 209 -10.34 15.32 -3.29
CA SER A 209 -10.03 15.83 -4.64
C SER A 209 -11.13 15.50 -5.67
N LEU A 210 -12.00 14.52 -5.39
CA LEU A 210 -13.18 14.23 -6.23
C LEU A 210 -14.11 15.45 -6.32
N VAL A 211 -14.33 16.15 -5.20
CA VAL A 211 -15.16 17.36 -5.17
C VAL A 211 -14.50 18.48 -5.99
N ARG A 212 -13.19 18.60 -5.95
CA ARG A 212 -12.44 19.61 -6.72
C ARG A 212 -12.41 19.27 -8.21
N TYR A 213 -12.20 18.00 -8.56
CA TYR A 213 -12.20 17.54 -9.97
C TYR A 213 -13.57 17.66 -10.64
N VAL A 214 -14.66 17.35 -9.92
CA VAL A 214 -16.04 17.57 -10.41
C VAL A 214 -16.36 19.06 -10.51
N HIS A 215 -15.89 19.88 -9.58
CA HIS A 215 -16.04 21.34 -9.63
C HIS A 215 -15.33 21.94 -10.85
N ASP A 216 -14.11 21.46 -11.18
CA ASP A 216 -13.31 21.92 -12.32
C ASP A 216 -13.82 21.40 -13.69
N LEU A 217 -14.68 20.37 -13.67
CA LEU A 217 -15.33 19.86 -14.91
C LEU A 217 -16.68 20.54 -15.20
N VAL A 218 -17.26 21.23 -14.21
CA VAL A 218 -18.60 21.87 -14.33
C VAL A 218 -18.50 23.40 -14.46
N ASN A 219 -17.32 23.99 -14.26
CA ASN A 219 -17.01 25.39 -14.50
C ASN A 219 -15.95 25.54 -15.60
#